data_02edfaef2953c712a567d3204862f4d1
#
_entry.id   02edfaef2953c712a567d3204862f4d1
#
_cell.length_a   1.000
_cell.length_b   1.000
_cell.length_c   1.000
_cell.angle_alpha   90.00
_cell.angle_beta   90.00
_cell.angle_gamma   90.00
#
_symmetry.space_group_name_H-M   'P 1'
#
loop_
_entity.id
_entity.type
_entity.pdbx_description
1 polymer ?
#
loop_
_entity_poly.entity_id
_entity_poly.type
_entity_poly.pdbx_seq_one_letter_code
_entity_poly.pdbx_strand_id
1 'polypeptide(L)'
;MKSPKLLIFIPTYNEAENVERLCRELTALQLGADILFCDDASADGTAEIIERLSEEFPHVQVIHRSGKLGIGSAHHEGIRYAYAEGYETLVTMDCDFTHQPTDVLRLLQAAQASGRSVTVGSRYLKRHSLPGWNPLRRSLTHLGHFLTVTLLHLPHDATGALRVYQLGAIPEELFDRVRSYGYSFFFESLFVLYRNGFPIEEMPIALPARTYGSSKMSLPETLRSASRLIGLYIANIRHPESFLVSSPLPPVLEAERPLQDPQGWDAYWTRGQEKSRRIYSVIATVYRRLAIRRNLDHFIHKHFVPGARLLHAGCGSGQVDEQLSREMRITAVDISPPALESYRRNNPGAEAVRHGDILHLDGLPPSSFDGAYNLGVVEHFSREQIVQILREMGRTVKPGGKIVIFWPHRWATSVLVLKIVHGILDFVRGKNVRPLRLHPPEISLLESRDQARSVVEQAGFNLVEYSFGIRDLLVQAVVVGCKK
;
A
#
# COMPACT_ATOMS: atom_id res chain seq x y z
N MET A 1 11.99 -19.05 30.47
CA MET A 1 10.88 -18.58 29.60
C MET A 1 10.47 -19.78 28.76
N LYS A 2 9.19 -20.15 28.68
CA LYS A 2 8.71 -21.18 27.75
C LYS A 2 8.99 -20.68 26.33
N SER A 3 9.50 -21.54 25.44
CA SER A 3 9.63 -21.20 24.02
C SER A 3 8.26 -20.80 23.46
N PRO A 4 8.16 -19.78 22.59
CA PRO A 4 6.89 -19.38 22.00
C PRO A 4 6.27 -20.56 21.26
N LYS A 5 4.98 -20.81 21.48
CA LYS A 5 4.27 -21.94 20.89
C LYS A 5 4.07 -21.71 19.40
N LEU A 6 4.67 -22.54 18.57
CA LEU A 6 4.69 -22.44 17.10
C LEU A 6 3.83 -23.53 16.47
N LEU A 7 2.92 -23.16 15.57
CA LEU A 7 2.12 -24.07 14.76
C LEU A 7 2.46 -23.94 13.28
N ILE A 8 2.66 -25.08 12.59
CA ILE A 8 2.70 -25.16 11.12
C ILE A 8 1.38 -25.77 10.65
N PHE A 9 0.58 -24.99 9.94
CA PHE A 9 -0.72 -25.38 9.41
C PHE A 9 -0.64 -25.75 7.93
N ILE A 10 -1.17 -26.92 7.57
CA ILE A 10 -1.08 -27.51 6.22
C ILE A 10 -2.46 -28.06 5.83
N PRO A 11 -3.23 -27.36 4.96
CA PRO A 11 -4.46 -27.93 4.41
C PRO A 11 -4.13 -29.01 3.38
N THR A 12 -4.86 -30.13 3.42
CA THR A 12 -4.70 -31.26 2.51
C THR A 12 -5.99 -31.63 1.81
N TYR A 13 -5.86 -32.02 0.54
CA TYR A 13 -6.91 -32.66 -0.24
C TYR A 13 -6.31 -33.49 -1.38
N ASN A 14 -6.33 -34.82 -1.26
CA ASN A 14 -5.67 -35.76 -2.15
C ASN A 14 -4.18 -35.45 -2.33
N GLU A 15 -3.41 -35.60 -1.27
CA GLU A 15 -1.97 -35.34 -1.17
C GLU A 15 -1.18 -36.54 -0.66
N ALA A 16 -1.69 -37.78 -0.85
CA ALA A 16 -1.06 -39.01 -0.35
C ALA A 16 0.41 -39.17 -0.77
N GLU A 17 0.77 -38.69 -1.99
CA GLU A 17 2.14 -38.78 -2.51
C GLU A 17 3.10 -37.75 -1.85
N ASN A 18 2.57 -36.73 -1.18
CA ASN A 18 3.35 -35.61 -0.66
C ASN A 18 3.44 -35.60 0.87
N VAL A 19 2.34 -35.95 1.56
CA VAL A 19 2.12 -35.66 2.97
C VAL A 19 3.15 -36.29 3.89
N GLU A 20 3.51 -37.57 3.66
CA GLU A 20 4.48 -38.27 4.51
C GLU A 20 5.87 -37.66 4.40
N ARG A 21 6.33 -37.44 3.18
CA ARG A 21 7.64 -36.84 2.94
C ARG A 21 7.71 -35.41 3.50
N LEU A 22 6.67 -34.58 3.30
CA LEU A 22 6.63 -33.23 3.82
C LEU A 22 6.70 -33.22 5.36
N CYS A 23 5.91 -34.07 6.02
CA CYS A 23 5.90 -34.19 7.47
C CYS A 23 7.28 -34.53 8.02
N ARG A 24 7.95 -35.56 7.43
CA ARG A 24 9.29 -35.97 7.85
C ARG A 24 10.34 -34.88 7.63
N GLU A 25 10.30 -34.19 6.50
CA GLU A 25 11.23 -33.08 6.22
C GLU A 25 11.01 -31.89 7.18
N LEU A 26 9.78 -31.52 7.51
CA LEU A 26 9.48 -30.49 8.51
C LEU A 26 9.93 -30.88 9.91
N THR A 27 9.68 -32.13 10.33
CA THR A 27 10.12 -32.67 11.62
C THR A 27 11.65 -32.67 11.74
N ALA A 28 12.36 -33.00 10.65
CA ALA A 28 13.83 -33.00 10.61
C ALA A 28 14.45 -31.61 10.79
N LEU A 29 13.70 -30.51 10.54
CA LEU A 29 14.16 -29.15 10.79
C LEU A 29 14.26 -28.77 12.28
N GLN A 30 13.68 -29.56 13.17
CA GLN A 30 13.73 -29.42 14.64
C GLN A 30 13.33 -27.98 15.09
N LEU A 31 12.27 -27.42 14.49
CA LEU A 31 11.80 -26.07 14.77
C LEU A 31 11.12 -25.92 16.13
N GLY A 32 10.84 -27.01 16.85
CA GLY A 32 10.01 -27.00 18.04
C GLY A 32 8.56 -26.62 17.77
N ALA A 33 8.08 -26.93 16.58
CA ALA A 33 6.75 -26.61 16.08
C ALA A 33 5.82 -27.81 16.17
N ASP A 34 4.55 -27.59 16.49
CA ASP A 34 3.49 -28.55 16.21
C ASP A 34 3.08 -28.42 14.73
N ILE A 35 2.70 -29.54 14.11
CA ILE A 35 2.25 -29.63 12.73
C ILE A 35 0.78 -30.03 12.73
N LEU A 36 -0.09 -29.18 12.17
CA LEU A 36 -1.51 -29.45 12.04
C LEU A 36 -1.90 -29.63 10.57
N PHE A 37 -2.27 -30.85 10.21
CA PHE A 37 -2.92 -31.12 8.94
C PHE A 37 -4.43 -30.90 9.04
N CYS A 38 -5.04 -30.35 8.00
CA CYS A 38 -6.49 -30.18 7.91
C CYS A 38 -6.98 -30.82 6.62
N ASP A 39 -7.53 -32.03 6.73
CA ASP A 39 -7.90 -32.84 5.58
C ASP A 39 -9.35 -32.64 5.15
N ASP A 40 -9.54 -32.26 3.87
CA ASP A 40 -10.83 -31.99 3.22
C ASP A 40 -11.52 -33.27 2.71
N ALA A 41 -11.54 -34.35 3.54
CA ALA A 41 -12.06 -35.68 3.20
C ALA A 41 -11.41 -36.25 1.94
N SER A 42 -10.10 -36.38 1.96
CA SER A 42 -9.34 -37.02 0.88
C SER A 42 -9.75 -38.47 0.63
N ALA A 43 -9.83 -38.85 -0.65
CA ALA A 43 -10.22 -40.19 -1.05
C ALA A 43 -9.05 -41.11 -1.49
N ASP A 44 -7.83 -40.59 -1.42
CA ASP A 44 -6.62 -41.21 -1.93
C ASP A 44 -5.73 -41.86 -0.86
N GLY A 45 -6.18 -41.92 0.41
CA GLY A 45 -5.41 -42.42 1.51
C GLY A 45 -4.59 -41.37 2.28
N THR A 46 -4.77 -40.08 1.97
CA THR A 46 -4.07 -38.98 2.66
C THR A 46 -4.34 -38.98 4.16
N ALA A 47 -5.61 -39.13 4.57
CA ALA A 47 -6.03 -39.10 5.95
C ALA A 47 -5.36 -40.24 6.79
N GLU A 48 -5.39 -41.47 6.25
CA GLU A 48 -4.79 -42.64 6.90
C GLU A 48 -3.27 -42.47 7.05
N ILE A 49 -2.60 -41.83 6.10
CA ILE A 49 -1.17 -41.54 6.20
C ILE A 49 -0.91 -40.57 7.34
N ILE A 50 -1.73 -39.46 7.44
CA ILE A 50 -1.57 -38.46 8.50
C ILE A 50 -1.84 -39.06 9.88
N GLU A 51 -2.87 -39.90 10.02
CA GLU A 51 -3.16 -40.62 11.28
C GLU A 51 -1.96 -41.42 11.74
N ARG A 52 -1.37 -42.24 10.87
CA ARG A 52 -0.15 -43.00 11.17
C ARG A 52 1.01 -42.07 11.57
N LEU A 53 1.17 -40.91 10.92
CA LEU A 53 2.20 -39.95 11.28
C LEU A 53 1.94 -39.32 12.65
N SER A 54 0.69 -39.10 13.03
CA SER A 54 0.32 -38.57 14.35
C SER A 54 0.58 -39.55 15.47
N GLU A 55 0.51 -40.87 15.18
CA GLU A 55 0.94 -41.93 16.12
C GLU A 55 2.47 -41.99 16.26
N GLU A 56 3.21 -41.78 15.16
CA GLU A 56 4.67 -41.77 15.14
C GLU A 56 5.27 -40.49 15.77
N PHE A 57 4.66 -39.35 15.55
CA PHE A 57 5.16 -38.03 15.97
C PHE A 57 4.15 -37.31 16.87
N PRO A 58 4.38 -37.18 18.19
CA PRO A 58 3.42 -36.58 19.13
C PRO A 58 3.09 -35.10 18.85
N HIS A 59 3.91 -34.40 18.06
CA HIS A 59 3.70 -33.00 17.64
C HIS A 59 2.93 -32.87 16.31
N VAL A 60 2.49 -33.99 15.72
CA VAL A 60 1.68 -34.00 14.49
C VAL A 60 0.23 -34.27 14.87
N GLN A 61 -0.66 -33.46 14.33
CA GLN A 61 -2.10 -33.48 14.60
C GLN A 61 -2.88 -33.39 13.29
N VAL A 62 -4.14 -33.84 13.32
CA VAL A 62 -5.04 -33.80 12.17
C VAL A 62 -6.43 -33.33 12.55
N ILE A 63 -7.00 -32.49 11.69
CA ILE A 63 -8.43 -32.16 11.68
C ILE A 63 -9.04 -32.83 10.45
N HIS A 64 -10.01 -33.76 10.68
CA HIS A 64 -10.80 -34.35 9.61
C HIS A 64 -12.03 -33.52 9.34
N ARG A 65 -12.21 -33.10 8.11
CA ARG A 65 -13.38 -32.33 7.67
C ARG A 65 -14.38 -33.23 6.97
N SER A 66 -15.66 -32.87 7.03
CA SER A 66 -16.76 -33.67 6.47
C SER A 66 -16.81 -33.73 4.94
N GLY A 67 -15.96 -32.98 4.24
CA GLY A 67 -15.93 -32.91 2.79
C GLY A 67 -15.00 -31.81 2.28
N LYS A 68 -14.93 -31.66 0.95
CA LYS A 68 -14.17 -30.60 0.29
C LYS A 68 -14.87 -29.26 0.47
N LEU A 69 -14.54 -28.53 1.54
CA LEU A 69 -15.15 -27.26 1.92
C LEU A 69 -14.37 -26.04 1.40
N GLY A 70 -13.19 -26.25 0.81
CA GLY A 70 -12.37 -25.24 0.17
C GLY A 70 -11.21 -24.74 1.03
N ILE A 71 -10.11 -24.39 0.37
CA ILE A 71 -8.84 -24.05 1.01
C ILE A 71 -8.95 -22.86 1.99
N GLY A 72 -9.74 -21.85 1.67
CA GLY A 72 -9.95 -20.68 2.54
C GLY A 72 -10.67 -21.05 3.82
N SER A 73 -11.66 -21.97 3.77
CA SER A 73 -12.33 -22.46 4.98
C SER A 73 -11.43 -23.31 5.86
N ALA A 74 -10.50 -24.07 5.27
CA ALA A 74 -9.48 -24.78 6.04
C ALA A 74 -8.55 -23.81 6.78
N HIS A 75 -8.14 -22.73 6.11
CA HIS A 75 -7.34 -21.67 6.77
C HIS A 75 -8.09 -20.99 7.91
N HIS A 76 -9.39 -20.72 7.78
CA HIS A 76 -10.20 -20.18 8.88
C HIS A 76 -10.20 -21.14 10.08
N GLU A 77 -10.34 -22.43 9.84
CA GLU A 77 -10.35 -23.45 10.89
C GLU A 77 -8.98 -23.55 11.57
N GLY A 78 -7.89 -23.61 10.78
CA GLY A 78 -6.53 -23.64 11.32
C GLY A 78 -6.15 -22.39 12.12
N ILE A 79 -6.60 -21.22 11.70
CA ILE A 79 -6.39 -19.97 12.45
C ILE A 79 -7.16 -20.01 13.78
N ARG A 80 -8.45 -20.36 13.78
CA ARG A 80 -9.23 -20.51 15.03
C ARG A 80 -8.62 -21.51 15.98
N TYR A 81 -8.18 -22.66 15.45
CA TYR A 81 -7.47 -23.67 16.22
C TYR A 81 -6.22 -23.08 16.89
N ALA A 82 -5.42 -22.32 16.12
CA ALA A 82 -4.20 -21.73 16.64
C ALA A 82 -4.47 -20.74 17.80
N TYR A 83 -5.52 -19.92 17.71
CA TYR A 83 -5.93 -19.04 18.80
C TYR A 83 -6.47 -19.81 20.00
N ALA A 84 -7.36 -20.79 19.79
CA ALA A 84 -7.97 -21.58 20.84
C ALA A 84 -6.93 -22.35 21.67
N GLU A 85 -5.89 -22.88 21.01
CA GLU A 85 -4.81 -23.64 21.65
C GLU A 85 -3.66 -22.75 22.16
N GLY A 86 -3.75 -21.42 21.98
CA GLY A 86 -2.80 -20.45 22.50
C GLY A 86 -1.45 -20.49 21.81
N TYR A 87 -1.42 -20.71 20.50
CA TYR A 87 -0.20 -20.56 19.70
C TYR A 87 0.14 -19.07 19.52
N GLU A 88 1.41 -18.73 19.64
CA GLU A 88 1.90 -17.37 19.47
C GLU A 88 2.30 -17.07 18.02
N THR A 89 2.75 -18.10 17.31
CA THR A 89 3.17 -18.00 15.90
C THR A 89 2.48 -19.10 15.08
N LEU A 90 1.89 -18.68 13.95
CA LEU A 90 1.28 -19.58 12.97
C LEU A 90 2.02 -19.45 11.64
N VAL A 91 2.50 -20.59 11.11
CA VAL A 91 2.98 -20.71 9.73
C VAL A 91 1.93 -21.42 8.92
N THR A 92 1.63 -20.91 7.73
CA THR A 92 0.75 -21.60 6.76
C THR A 92 1.54 -21.96 5.52
N MET A 93 1.33 -23.14 4.94
CA MET A 93 1.97 -23.60 3.71
C MET A 93 1.13 -24.65 2.98
N ASP A 94 1.38 -24.85 1.68
CA ASP A 94 0.78 -25.91 0.88
C ASP A 94 1.56 -27.23 1.05
N CYS A 95 0.87 -28.38 0.83
CA CYS A 95 1.44 -29.73 0.96
C CYS A 95 2.24 -30.22 -0.26
N ASP A 96 2.20 -29.52 -1.39
CA ASP A 96 2.60 -30.00 -2.74
C ASP A 96 4.05 -29.70 -3.14
N PHE A 97 4.91 -29.36 -2.20
CA PHE A 97 6.31 -28.97 -2.42
C PHE A 97 6.52 -27.76 -3.34
N THR A 98 5.49 -26.97 -3.64
CA THR A 98 5.69 -25.64 -4.20
C THR A 98 6.34 -24.72 -3.17
N HIS A 99 6.07 -24.93 -1.88
CA HIS A 99 6.78 -24.35 -0.75
C HIS A 99 7.77 -25.36 -0.17
N GLN A 100 9.05 -24.99 -0.17
CA GLN A 100 10.08 -25.89 0.36
C GLN A 100 10.11 -25.82 1.89
N PRO A 101 10.29 -26.94 2.62
CA PRO A 101 10.43 -26.91 4.08
C PRO A 101 11.51 -25.95 4.58
N THR A 102 12.62 -25.83 3.85
CA THR A 102 13.70 -24.87 4.15
C THR A 102 13.27 -23.42 4.07
N ASP A 103 12.25 -23.08 3.27
CA ASP A 103 11.71 -21.73 3.21
C ASP A 103 10.92 -21.37 4.49
N VAL A 104 10.35 -22.38 5.20
CA VAL A 104 9.70 -22.19 6.51
C VAL A 104 10.72 -21.64 7.52
N LEU A 105 11.89 -22.30 7.63
CA LEU A 105 12.96 -21.85 8.52
C LEU A 105 13.40 -20.42 8.21
N ARG A 106 13.64 -20.13 6.92
CA ARG A 106 14.05 -18.80 6.47
C ARG A 106 12.99 -17.74 6.75
N LEU A 107 11.71 -18.08 6.56
CA LEU A 107 10.60 -17.19 6.80
C LEU A 107 10.43 -16.87 8.28
N LEU A 108 10.59 -17.87 9.16
CA LEU A 108 10.60 -17.68 10.62
C LEU A 108 11.76 -16.77 11.07
N GLN A 109 12.95 -16.97 10.53
CA GLN A 109 14.11 -16.12 10.81
C GLN A 109 13.86 -14.67 10.36
N ALA A 110 13.26 -14.46 9.17
CA ALA A 110 12.90 -13.15 8.68
C ALA A 110 11.82 -12.49 9.57
N ALA A 111 10.81 -13.25 10.01
CA ALA A 111 9.77 -12.77 10.92
C ALA A 111 10.35 -12.32 12.27
N GLN A 112 11.27 -13.10 12.85
CA GLN A 112 11.96 -12.74 14.09
C GLN A 112 12.84 -11.50 13.93
N ALA A 113 13.61 -11.43 12.84
CA ALA A 113 14.52 -10.31 12.60
C ALA A 113 13.79 -8.99 12.32
N SER A 114 12.65 -9.03 11.61
CA SER A 114 11.87 -7.85 11.28
C SER A 114 10.95 -7.38 12.40
N GLY A 115 10.54 -8.26 13.31
CA GLY A 115 9.53 -7.99 14.34
C GLY A 115 8.16 -7.64 13.76
N ARG A 116 7.89 -7.97 12.47
CA ARG A 116 6.64 -7.65 11.79
C ARG A 116 5.55 -8.65 12.17
N SER A 117 4.29 -8.17 12.18
CA SER A 117 3.14 -9.01 12.53
C SER A 117 2.87 -10.11 11.50
N VAL A 118 3.20 -9.87 10.24
CA VAL A 118 3.02 -10.83 9.14
C VAL A 118 4.26 -10.87 8.26
N THR A 119 4.74 -12.08 7.95
CA THR A 119 5.81 -12.28 6.95
C THR A 119 5.32 -13.19 5.84
N VAL A 120 5.51 -12.80 4.59
CA VAL A 120 4.98 -13.49 3.40
C VAL A 120 6.13 -13.96 2.53
N GLY A 121 6.08 -15.22 2.10
CA GLY A 121 6.94 -15.73 1.04
C GLY A 121 6.53 -15.14 -0.31
N SER A 122 7.36 -14.27 -0.89
CA SER A 122 7.03 -13.55 -2.13
C SER A 122 7.80 -14.11 -3.33
N ARG A 123 7.05 -14.48 -4.35
CA ARG A 123 7.58 -14.92 -5.67
C ARG A 123 8.02 -13.75 -6.54
N TYR A 124 7.69 -12.53 -6.11
CA TYR A 124 7.91 -11.33 -6.91
C TYR A 124 9.22 -10.60 -6.57
N LEU A 125 9.90 -10.96 -5.50
CA LEU A 125 11.18 -10.38 -5.09
C LEU A 125 12.40 -11.02 -5.76
N LYS A 126 12.24 -12.18 -6.43
CA LYS A 126 13.33 -12.92 -7.05
C LYS A 126 13.08 -13.16 -8.55
N ARG A 127 14.12 -12.99 -9.38
CA ARG A 127 14.08 -13.39 -10.79
C ARG A 127 13.99 -14.93 -10.87
N HIS A 128 13.27 -15.42 -11.89
CA HIS A 128 13.07 -16.86 -12.11
C HIS A 128 12.50 -17.62 -10.91
N SER A 129 11.63 -16.95 -10.15
CA SER A 129 10.96 -17.52 -8.98
C SER A 129 9.91 -18.60 -9.32
N LEU A 130 9.56 -18.79 -10.60
CA LEU A 130 8.53 -19.72 -11.10
C LEU A 130 9.15 -20.74 -12.08
N PRO A 131 10.15 -21.57 -11.66
CA PRO A 131 10.74 -22.54 -12.53
C PRO A 131 9.72 -23.64 -12.91
N GLY A 132 9.74 -24.07 -14.18
CA GLY A 132 8.84 -25.11 -14.68
C GLY A 132 7.39 -24.66 -14.97
N TRP A 133 7.00 -23.41 -14.68
CA TRP A 133 5.66 -22.93 -14.99
C TRP A 133 5.52 -22.58 -16.47
N ASN A 134 4.38 -22.96 -17.07
CA ASN A 134 4.08 -22.57 -18.45
C ASN A 134 3.82 -21.05 -18.56
N PRO A 135 4.01 -20.46 -19.77
CA PRO A 135 3.88 -19.02 -19.97
C PRO A 135 2.48 -18.47 -19.62
N LEU A 136 1.42 -19.19 -19.93
CA LEU A 136 0.04 -18.77 -19.63
C LEU A 136 -0.19 -18.65 -18.13
N ARG A 137 0.20 -19.66 -17.37
CA ARG A 137 0.10 -19.65 -15.90
C ARG A 137 0.93 -18.52 -15.27
N ARG A 138 2.13 -18.26 -15.83
CA ARG A 138 2.95 -17.09 -15.42
C ARG A 138 2.21 -15.78 -15.66
N SER A 139 1.67 -15.59 -16.85
CA SER A 139 0.95 -14.37 -17.22
C SER A 139 -0.27 -14.14 -16.32
N LEU A 140 -1.06 -15.18 -16.05
CA LEU A 140 -2.21 -15.11 -15.16
C LEU A 140 -1.80 -14.76 -13.72
N THR A 141 -0.69 -15.32 -13.24
CA THR A 141 -0.16 -15.01 -11.89
C THR A 141 0.29 -13.56 -11.81
N HIS A 142 0.99 -13.05 -12.81
CA HIS A 142 1.40 -11.64 -12.86
C HIS A 142 0.20 -10.70 -13.02
N LEU A 143 -0.81 -11.08 -13.81
CA LEU A 143 -2.05 -10.32 -13.92
C LEU A 143 -2.80 -10.27 -12.59
N GLY A 144 -2.91 -11.40 -11.87
CA GLY A 144 -3.51 -11.44 -10.54
C GLY A 144 -2.81 -10.50 -9.55
N HIS A 145 -1.49 -10.53 -9.52
CA HIS A 145 -0.71 -9.60 -8.69
C HIS A 145 -0.90 -8.14 -9.11
N PHE A 146 -0.85 -7.86 -10.40
CA PHE A 146 -1.13 -6.52 -10.92
C PHE A 146 -2.52 -6.01 -10.48
N LEU A 147 -3.53 -6.85 -10.53
CA LEU A 147 -4.88 -6.49 -10.11
C LEU A 147 -4.98 -6.28 -8.59
N THR A 148 -4.33 -7.10 -7.75
CA THR A 148 -4.32 -6.88 -6.29
C THR A 148 -3.58 -5.58 -5.92
N VAL A 149 -2.46 -5.29 -6.58
CA VAL A 149 -1.73 -4.02 -6.38
C VAL A 149 -2.58 -2.83 -6.83
N THR A 150 -3.22 -2.93 -8.00
CA THR A 150 -3.94 -1.80 -8.59
C THR A 150 -5.29 -1.53 -7.91
N LEU A 151 -6.09 -2.58 -7.68
CA LEU A 151 -7.44 -2.44 -7.14
C LEU A 151 -7.45 -2.36 -5.61
N LEU A 152 -6.71 -3.21 -4.92
CA LEU A 152 -6.70 -3.25 -3.46
C LEU A 152 -5.58 -2.40 -2.84
N HIS A 153 -4.69 -1.81 -3.65
CA HIS A 153 -3.51 -1.08 -3.20
C HIS A 153 -2.60 -1.90 -2.28
N LEU A 154 -2.57 -3.22 -2.52
CA LEU A 154 -1.83 -4.18 -1.73
C LEU A 154 -0.51 -4.51 -2.44
N PRO A 155 0.63 -3.90 -2.06
CA PRO A 155 1.90 -4.01 -2.80
C PRO A 155 2.61 -5.35 -2.62
N HIS A 156 2.05 -6.24 -1.79
CA HIS A 156 2.64 -7.50 -1.39
C HIS A 156 2.16 -8.68 -2.25
N ASP A 157 2.87 -9.82 -2.18
CA ASP A 157 2.40 -11.07 -2.76
C ASP A 157 1.16 -11.59 -2.02
N ALA A 158 0.00 -11.16 -2.48
CA ALA A 158 -1.26 -11.42 -1.83
C ALA A 158 -1.83 -12.81 -2.09
N THR A 159 -1.25 -13.60 -3.01
CA THR A 159 -1.82 -14.88 -3.45
C THR A 159 -1.02 -16.10 -2.98
N GLY A 160 0.09 -15.88 -2.25
CA GLY A 160 0.91 -16.94 -1.67
C GLY A 160 0.29 -17.51 -0.38
N ALA A 161 0.39 -18.82 -0.20
CA ALA A 161 -0.04 -19.51 1.01
C ALA A 161 1.06 -19.57 2.09
N LEU A 162 2.32 -19.43 1.73
CA LEU A 162 3.43 -19.47 2.68
C LEU A 162 3.53 -18.15 3.44
N ARG A 163 3.09 -18.15 4.70
CA ARG A 163 3.03 -16.97 5.57
C ARG A 163 3.37 -17.32 7.00
N VAL A 164 3.93 -16.36 7.72
CA VAL A 164 4.06 -16.39 9.18
C VAL A 164 3.18 -15.29 9.75
N TYR A 165 2.34 -15.63 10.72
CA TYR A 165 1.52 -14.71 11.49
C TYR A 165 1.99 -14.69 12.93
N GLN A 166 2.28 -13.52 13.51
CA GLN A 166 2.55 -13.33 14.94
C GLN A 166 1.19 -13.09 15.62
N LEU A 167 0.54 -14.19 16.06
CA LEU A 167 -0.83 -14.16 16.57
C LEU A 167 -1.00 -13.29 17.82
N GLY A 168 0.03 -13.22 18.67
CA GLY A 168 0.02 -12.34 19.84
C GLY A 168 -0.09 -10.85 19.51
N ALA A 169 0.21 -10.45 18.26
CA ALA A 169 0.09 -9.09 17.79
C ALA A 169 -1.15 -8.85 16.92
N ILE A 170 -1.88 -9.88 16.53
CA ILE A 170 -3.02 -9.80 15.61
C ILE A 170 -4.28 -10.22 16.38
N PRO A 171 -5.32 -9.38 16.52
CA PRO A 171 -6.58 -9.78 17.14
C PRO A 171 -7.32 -10.84 16.31
N GLU A 172 -7.86 -11.87 16.93
CA GLU A 172 -8.60 -12.96 16.26
C GLU A 172 -9.76 -12.43 15.43
N GLU A 173 -10.52 -11.46 15.96
CA GLU A 173 -11.66 -10.81 15.32
C GLU A 173 -11.35 -10.18 13.95
N LEU A 174 -10.07 -9.95 13.64
CA LEU A 174 -9.65 -9.47 12.33
C LEU A 174 -9.95 -10.51 11.24
N PHE A 175 -9.77 -11.79 11.55
CA PHE A 175 -10.03 -12.87 10.60
C PHE A 175 -11.54 -13.10 10.39
N ASP A 176 -12.42 -12.63 11.27
CA ASP A 176 -13.86 -12.60 11.06
C ASP A 176 -14.30 -11.63 9.95
N ARG A 177 -13.44 -10.67 9.61
CA ARG A 177 -13.66 -9.77 8.46
C ARG A 177 -13.34 -10.44 7.12
N VAL A 178 -12.67 -11.57 7.11
CA VAL A 178 -12.33 -12.36 5.91
C VAL A 178 -13.49 -13.30 5.61
N ARG A 179 -14.15 -13.12 4.47
CA ARG A 179 -15.39 -13.84 4.12
C ARG A 179 -15.20 -14.89 3.03
N SER A 180 -14.01 -15.00 2.47
CA SER A 180 -13.71 -15.95 1.40
C SER A 180 -13.37 -17.34 1.94
N TYR A 181 -13.98 -18.36 1.34
CA TYR A 181 -13.78 -19.78 1.67
C TYR A 181 -12.89 -20.52 0.65
N GLY A 182 -12.64 -19.94 -0.54
CA GLY A 182 -11.78 -20.48 -1.60
C GLY A 182 -10.42 -19.77 -1.66
N TYR A 183 -9.79 -19.79 -2.84
CA TYR A 183 -8.47 -19.16 -3.08
C TYR A 183 -8.45 -17.64 -2.85
N SER A 184 -9.59 -16.99 -2.89
CA SER A 184 -9.73 -15.57 -2.57
C SER A 184 -9.35 -15.22 -1.14
N PHE A 185 -9.35 -16.20 -0.24
CA PHE A 185 -8.91 -16.05 1.15
C PHE A 185 -7.52 -15.40 1.24
N PHE A 186 -6.59 -15.81 0.40
CA PHE A 186 -5.22 -15.33 0.48
C PHE A 186 -5.09 -13.83 0.27
N PHE A 187 -5.70 -13.27 -0.76
CA PHE A 187 -5.63 -11.83 -0.99
C PHE A 187 -6.58 -11.04 -0.08
N GLU A 188 -7.72 -11.62 0.32
CA GLU A 188 -8.65 -10.96 1.22
C GLU A 188 -8.07 -10.85 2.64
N SER A 189 -7.50 -11.93 3.19
CA SER A 189 -6.90 -11.91 4.52
C SER A 189 -5.72 -10.92 4.61
N LEU A 190 -4.86 -10.92 3.60
CA LEU A 190 -3.74 -9.97 3.58
C LEU A 190 -4.22 -8.52 3.38
N PHE A 191 -5.29 -8.32 2.60
CA PHE A 191 -5.92 -7.01 2.43
C PHE A 191 -6.52 -6.50 3.74
N VAL A 192 -7.23 -7.33 4.50
CA VAL A 192 -7.80 -6.95 5.80
C VAL A 192 -6.70 -6.58 6.78
N LEU A 193 -5.63 -7.37 6.88
CA LEU A 193 -4.45 -7.05 7.70
C LEU A 193 -3.82 -5.71 7.29
N TYR A 194 -3.59 -5.51 6.00
CA TYR A 194 -3.02 -4.28 5.47
C TYR A 194 -3.89 -3.04 5.74
N ARG A 195 -5.22 -3.18 5.61
CA ARG A 195 -6.19 -2.10 5.91
C ARG A 195 -6.19 -1.70 7.37
N ASN A 196 -5.91 -2.64 8.27
CA ASN A 196 -5.80 -2.40 9.71
C ASN A 196 -4.37 -1.99 10.14
N GLY A 197 -3.47 -1.67 9.20
CA GLY A 197 -2.16 -1.12 9.49
C GLY A 197 -1.14 -2.14 10.01
N PHE A 198 -1.42 -3.45 9.91
CA PHE A 198 -0.45 -4.46 10.33
C PHE A 198 0.76 -4.45 9.38
N PRO A 199 1.98 -4.35 9.93
CA PRO A 199 3.20 -4.33 9.13
C PRO A 199 3.46 -5.72 8.51
N ILE A 200 3.62 -5.75 7.18
CA ILE A 200 3.87 -6.95 6.38
C ILE A 200 5.30 -6.91 5.87
N GLU A 201 6.04 -7.98 6.10
CA GLU A 201 7.38 -8.21 5.54
C GLU A 201 7.28 -9.20 4.38
N GLU A 202 8.13 -9.09 3.38
CA GLU A 202 8.23 -10.04 2.28
C GLU A 202 9.62 -10.66 2.20
N MET A 203 9.67 -11.98 2.12
CA MET A 203 10.90 -12.73 1.89
C MET A 203 10.89 -13.38 0.49
N PRO A 204 11.98 -13.30 -0.29
CA PRO A 204 12.03 -13.91 -1.62
C PRO A 204 12.04 -15.44 -1.55
N ILE A 205 11.07 -16.07 -2.24
CA ILE A 205 10.97 -17.51 -2.42
C ILE A 205 10.96 -17.89 -3.90
N ALA A 206 11.27 -19.16 -4.20
CA ALA A 206 11.01 -19.77 -5.49
C ALA A 206 9.82 -20.75 -5.35
N LEU A 207 8.86 -20.68 -6.27
CA LEU A 207 7.77 -21.65 -6.38
C LEU A 207 8.02 -22.54 -7.60
N PRO A 208 8.67 -23.68 -7.46
CA PRO A 208 8.80 -24.65 -8.55
C PRO A 208 7.41 -25.19 -8.96
N ALA A 209 7.35 -25.77 -10.15
CA ALA A 209 6.19 -26.57 -10.49
C ALA A 209 6.04 -27.71 -9.48
N ARG A 210 4.80 -28.12 -9.20
CA ARG A 210 4.50 -29.24 -8.27
C ARG A 210 5.28 -30.47 -8.62
N THR A 211 5.75 -31.17 -7.60
CA THR A 211 6.47 -32.43 -7.77
C THR A 211 5.50 -33.55 -8.20
N TYR A 212 4.32 -33.59 -7.56
CA TYR A 212 3.25 -34.55 -7.82
C TYR A 212 1.87 -33.86 -7.86
N GLY A 213 0.90 -34.49 -8.52
CA GLY A 213 -0.47 -34.02 -8.60
C GLY A 213 -0.73 -32.93 -9.64
N SER A 214 -1.99 -32.52 -9.80
CA SER A 214 -2.47 -31.51 -10.74
C SER A 214 -2.95 -30.24 -10.02
N SER A 215 -2.97 -29.12 -10.75
CA SER A 215 -3.52 -27.88 -10.20
C SER A 215 -5.02 -28.03 -9.91
N LYS A 216 -5.40 -27.80 -8.64
CA LYS A 216 -6.79 -27.85 -8.18
C LYS A 216 -7.56 -26.55 -8.50
N MET A 217 -6.88 -25.53 -9.04
CA MET A 217 -7.50 -24.26 -9.47
C MET A 217 -8.13 -24.42 -10.85
N SER A 218 -9.43 -24.42 -10.90
CA SER A 218 -10.22 -24.50 -12.13
C SER A 218 -10.54 -23.11 -12.70
N LEU A 219 -11.00 -23.05 -13.97
CA LEU A 219 -11.46 -21.80 -14.58
C LEU A 219 -12.61 -21.14 -13.79
N PRO A 220 -13.65 -21.88 -13.33
CA PRO A 220 -14.68 -21.31 -12.45
C PRO A 220 -14.12 -20.69 -11.17
N GLU A 221 -13.10 -21.31 -10.56
CA GLU A 221 -12.48 -20.79 -9.36
C GLU A 221 -11.68 -19.49 -9.62
N THR A 222 -11.02 -19.42 -10.78
CA THR A 222 -10.34 -18.21 -11.24
C THR A 222 -11.32 -17.06 -11.43
N LEU A 223 -12.48 -17.34 -12.06
CA LEU A 223 -13.54 -16.33 -12.26
C LEU A 223 -14.18 -15.89 -10.93
N ARG A 224 -14.41 -16.82 -9.99
CA ARG A 224 -14.88 -16.48 -8.64
C ARG A 224 -13.88 -15.57 -7.93
N SER A 225 -12.58 -15.88 -8.00
CA SER A 225 -11.54 -15.07 -7.39
C SER A 225 -11.46 -13.68 -8.00
N ALA A 226 -11.59 -13.55 -9.32
CA ALA A 226 -11.66 -12.25 -10.01
C ALA A 226 -12.90 -11.45 -9.60
N SER A 227 -14.08 -12.08 -9.55
CA SER A 227 -15.31 -11.46 -9.08
C SER A 227 -15.21 -11.00 -7.64
N ARG A 228 -14.62 -11.81 -6.76
CA ARG A 228 -14.38 -11.46 -5.36
C ARG A 228 -13.45 -10.27 -5.24
N LEU A 229 -12.36 -10.22 -6.02
CA LEU A 229 -11.43 -9.10 -6.05
C LEU A 229 -12.12 -7.78 -6.42
N ILE A 230 -12.96 -7.79 -7.46
CA ILE A 230 -13.77 -6.64 -7.86
C ILE A 230 -14.78 -6.28 -6.76
N GLY A 231 -15.42 -7.28 -6.14
CA GLY A 231 -16.34 -7.08 -5.02
C GLY A 231 -15.66 -6.42 -3.82
N LEU A 232 -14.46 -6.85 -3.46
CA LEU A 232 -13.66 -6.23 -2.39
C LEU A 232 -13.30 -4.78 -2.73
N TYR A 233 -12.89 -4.52 -3.96
CA TYR A 233 -12.62 -3.17 -4.44
C TYR A 233 -13.84 -2.26 -4.27
N ILE A 234 -15.03 -2.69 -4.74
CA ILE A 234 -16.27 -1.95 -4.62
C ILE A 234 -16.66 -1.77 -3.13
N ALA A 235 -16.55 -2.83 -2.33
CA ALA A 235 -16.87 -2.77 -0.90
C ALA A 235 -15.92 -1.82 -0.14
N ASN A 236 -14.63 -1.84 -0.46
CA ASN A 236 -13.65 -0.91 0.12
C ASN A 236 -13.94 0.55 -0.22
N ILE A 237 -14.61 0.81 -1.35
CA ILE A 237 -15.03 2.15 -1.73
C ILE A 237 -16.29 2.58 -0.97
N ARG A 238 -17.28 1.69 -0.89
CA ARG A 238 -18.60 2.01 -0.34
C ARG A 238 -18.64 1.94 1.18
N HIS A 239 -17.92 0.98 1.75
CA HIS A 239 -17.95 0.63 3.17
C HIS A 239 -16.54 0.30 3.69
N PRO A 240 -15.57 1.25 3.64
CA PRO A 240 -14.19 1.00 4.06
C PRO A 240 -14.08 0.54 5.53
N GLU A 241 -15.02 0.99 6.37
CA GLU A 241 -15.12 0.64 7.78
C GLU A 241 -15.43 -0.84 8.03
N SER A 242 -16.03 -1.53 7.06
CA SER A 242 -16.39 -2.95 7.17
C SER A 242 -15.18 -3.89 7.29
N PHE A 243 -14.00 -3.41 6.91
CA PHE A 243 -12.74 -4.14 7.01
C PHE A 243 -11.93 -3.81 8.28
N LEU A 244 -12.34 -2.80 9.02
CA LEU A 244 -11.64 -2.35 10.22
C LEU A 244 -12.14 -3.07 11.47
N VAL A 245 -11.23 -3.30 12.43
CA VAL A 245 -11.54 -3.77 13.77
C VAL A 245 -11.35 -2.64 14.78
N SER A 246 -12.11 -2.68 15.88
CA SER A 246 -12.08 -1.63 16.90
C SER A 246 -11.00 -1.84 17.97
N SER A 247 -10.29 -2.96 17.91
CA SER A 247 -9.18 -3.25 18.84
C SER A 247 -8.04 -2.26 18.68
N PRO A 248 -7.38 -1.88 19.79
CA PRO A 248 -6.18 -1.03 19.69
C PRO A 248 -5.15 -1.72 18.81
N LEU A 249 -4.83 -1.09 17.69
CA LEU A 249 -3.79 -1.54 16.79
C LEU A 249 -2.46 -1.56 17.55
N PRO A 250 -1.58 -2.55 17.32
CA PRO A 250 -0.21 -2.47 17.83
C PRO A 250 0.40 -1.15 17.38
N PRO A 251 1.25 -0.52 18.22
CA PRO A 251 1.93 0.69 17.78
C PRO A 251 2.61 0.37 16.45
N VAL A 252 2.20 1.08 15.41
CA VAL A 252 2.81 0.99 14.08
C VAL A 252 4.28 1.28 14.32
N LEU A 253 5.13 0.26 14.25
CA LEU A 253 6.56 0.47 14.12
C LEU A 253 6.66 1.37 12.90
N GLU A 254 7.09 2.61 13.12
CA GLU A 254 7.09 3.71 12.17
C GLU A 254 7.34 3.18 10.75
N ALA A 255 6.27 3.11 9.94
CA ALA A 255 6.45 3.04 8.50
C ALA A 255 7.51 4.09 8.19
N GLU A 256 8.52 3.73 7.38
CA GLU A 256 9.60 4.63 6.97
C GLU A 256 9.10 6.05 6.98
N ARG A 257 9.66 6.90 7.87
CA ARG A 257 9.20 8.27 8.06
C ARG A 257 8.97 8.88 6.69
N PRO A 258 7.78 9.39 6.41
CA PRO A 258 7.58 10.09 5.16
C PRO A 258 8.68 11.13 5.05
N LEU A 259 9.11 11.45 3.85
CA LEU A 259 10.16 12.42 3.49
C LEU A 259 9.99 13.78 4.22
N GLN A 260 10.11 13.77 5.54
CA GLN A 260 10.22 14.97 6.39
C GLN A 260 11.69 15.40 6.51
N ASP A 261 12.61 14.54 6.02
CA ASP A 261 14.03 14.84 5.97
C ASP A 261 14.31 15.74 4.73
N PRO A 262 14.84 16.93 4.91
CA PRO A 262 15.33 17.79 3.83
C PRO A 262 16.19 17.02 2.81
N GLN A 263 17.03 16.09 3.28
CA GLN A 263 17.89 15.26 2.42
C GLN A 263 17.10 14.35 1.47
N GLY A 264 15.91 13.89 1.85
CA GLY A 264 15.05 13.08 1.00
C GLY A 264 14.48 13.88 -0.18
N TRP A 265 14.03 15.11 0.06
CA TRP A 265 13.56 16.01 -0.98
C TRP A 265 14.69 16.50 -1.88
N ASP A 266 15.87 16.80 -1.34
CA ASP A 266 17.05 17.15 -2.12
C ASP A 266 17.46 16.01 -3.07
N ALA A 267 17.44 14.76 -2.58
CA ALA A 267 17.69 13.58 -3.41
C ALA A 267 16.63 13.41 -4.52
N TYR A 268 15.38 13.77 -4.28
CA TYR A 268 14.33 13.75 -5.31
C TYR A 268 14.62 14.76 -6.43
N TRP A 269 14.99 16.00 -6.08
CA TRP A 269 15.23 17.06 -7.05
C TRP A 269 16.59 16.93 -7.79
N THR A 270 17.63 16.36 -7.15
CA THR A 270 18.95 16.13 -7.76
C THR A 270 19.00 14.88 -8.64
N ARG A 271 18.28 13.80 -8.30
CA ARG A 271 18.25 12.55 -9.10
C ARG A 271 17.53 12.67 -10.45
N GLY A 272 16.95 13.80 -10.79
CA GLY A 272 16.19 14.04 -12.02
C GLY A 272 17.00 13.95 -13.33
N GLN A 273 18.31 13.72 -13.31
CA GLN A 273 19.19 13.78 -14.49
C GLN A 273 19.45 12.44 -15.22
N GLU A 274 18.94 11.30 -14.73
CA GLU A 274 19.16 10.00 -15.39
C GLU A 274 18.31 9.80 -16.66
N LYS A 275 18.92 9.17 -17.69
CA LYS A 275 18.41 9.00 -19.06
C LYS A 275 17.00 8.36 -19.17
N SER A 276 16.63 7.44 -18.27
CA SER A 276 15.31 6.76 -18.25
C SER A 276 14.18 7.66 -17.72
N ARG A 277 14.50 8.75 -17.02
CA ARG A 277 13.56 9.75 -16.52
C ARG A 277 13.20 10.82 -17.55
N ARG A 278 13.94 10.96 -18.65
CA ARG A 278 13.65 11.98 -19.68
C ARG A 278 12.27 11.80 -20.33
N ILE A 279 11.88 10.58 -20.66
CA ILE A 279 10.55 10.31 -21.27
C ILE A 279 9.44 10.61 -20.27
N TYR A 280 9.59 10.16 -19.01
CA TYR A 280 8.64 10.47 -17.96
C TYR A 280 8.58 11.98 -17.66
N SER A 281 9.71 12.66 -17.60
CA SER A 281 9.76 14.11 -17.36
C SER A 281 9.08 14.90 -18.48
N VAL A 282 9.17 14.45 -19.72
CA VAL A 282 8.45 15.06 -20.85
C VAL A 282 6.94 14.87 -20.71
N ILE A 283 6.49 13.65 -20.44
CA ILE A 283 5.06 13.35 -20.25
C ILE A 283 4.52 14.11 -19.04
N ALA A 284 5.23 14.10 -17.93
CA ALA A 284 4.86 14.83 -16.72
C ALA A 284 4.84 16.36 -16.95
N THR A 285 5.77 16.89 -17.76
CA THR A 285 5.82 18.32 -18.10
C THR A 285 4.62 18.71 -18.98
N VAL A 286 4.31 17.89 -20.00
CA VAL A 286 3.13 18.11 -20.85
C VAL A 286 1.85 18.05 -20.03
N TYR A 287 1.73 17.06 -19.16
CA TYR A 287 0.59 16.90 -18.26
C TYR A 287 0.44 18.08 -17.29
N ARG A 288 1.52 18.52 -16.65
CA ARG A 288 1.54 19.69 -15.77
C ARG A 288 1.10 20.95 -16.50
N ARG A 289 1.60 21.16 -17.73
CA ARG A 289 1.25 22.35 -18.53
C ARG A 289 -0.19 22.32 -19.05
N LEU A 290 -0.72 21.18 -19.45
CA LEU A 290 -2.04 21.10 -20.08
C LEU A 290 -3.18 20.95 -19.06
N ALA A 291 -2.98 20.21 -17.98
CA ALA A 291 -4.03 19.93 -17.00
C ALA A 291 -3.87 20.78 -15.73
N ILE A 292 -2.73 20.70 -15.06
CA ILE A 292 -2.55 21.30 -13.74
C ILE A 292 -2.50 22.84 -13.85
N ARG A 293 -1.73 23.38 -14.80
CA ARG A 293 -1.61 24.83 -14.99
C ARG A 293 -2.96 25.49 -15.28
N ARG A 294 -3.76 24.91 -16.18
CA ARG A 294 -5.08 25.48 -16.52
C ARG A 294 -6.01 25.55 -15.31
N ASN A 295 -5.97 24.55 -14.45
CA ASN A 295 -6.75 24.56 -13.23
C ASN A 295 -6.21 25.58 -12.22
N LEU A 296 -4.90 25.64 -12.02
CA LEU A 296 -4.27 26.62 -11.15
C LEU A 296 -4.64 28.03 -11.58
N ASP A 297 -4.43 28.37 -12.86
CA ASP A 297 -4.78 29.67 -13.42
C ASP A 297 -6.26 30.02 -13.20
N HIS A 298 -7.16 29.06 -13.48
CA HIS A 298 -8.60 29.26 -13.30
C HIS A 298 -8.97 29.60 -11.84
N PHE A 299 -8.49 28.81 -10.86
CA PHE A 299 -8.87 29.03 -9.47
C PHE A 299 -8.19 30.26 -8.86
N ILE A 300 -6.95 30.54 -9.25
CA ILE A 300 -6.27 31.76 -8.79
C ILE A 300 -6.98 33.03 -9.32
N HIS A 301 -7.29 33.10 -10.62
CA HIS A 301 -8.00 34.26 -11.19
C HIS A 301 -9.46 34.36 -10.72
N LYS A 302 -10.10 33.26 -10.38
CA LYS A 302 -11.44 33.27 -9.79
C LYS A 302 -11.49 33.86 -8.38
N HIS A 303 -10.44 33.70 -7.61
CA HIS A 303 -10.44 34.06 -6.18
C HIS A 303 -9.54 35.26 -5.84
N PHE A 304 -8.64 35.66 -6.72
CA PHE A 304 -7.70 36.77 -6.51
C PHE A 304 -7.66 37.72 -7.69
N VAL A 305 -7.46 38.98 -7.39
CA VAL A 305 -7.30 40.02 -8.42
C VAL A 305 -5.84 40.10 -8.91
N PRO A 306 -5.58 40.52 -10.13
CA PRO A 306 -4.21 40.77 -10.61
C PRO A 306 -3.43 41.69 -9.65
N GLY A 307 -2.14 41.33 -9.42
CA GLY A 307 -1.28 42.03 -8.45
C GLY A 307 -1.45 41.59 -7.00
N ALA A 308 -2.35 40.67 -6.68
CA ALA A 308 -2.47 40.08 -5.34
C ALA A 308 -1.16 39.44 -4.87
N ARG A 309 -0.86 39.61 -3.58
CA ARG A 309 0.31 38.98 -2.94
C ARG A 309 -0.07 37.56 -2.48
N LEU A 310 0.52 36.57 -3.10
CA LEU A 310 0.23 35.16 -2.84
C LEU A 310 1.45 34.41 -2.30
N LEU A 311 1.21 33.52 -1.35
CA LEU A 311 2.19 32.57 -0.85
C LEU A 311 2.01 31.24 -1.58
N HIS A 312 3.06 30.74 -2.25
CA HIS A 312 3.13 29.36 -2.74
C HIS A 312 3.90 28.50 -1.71
N ALA A 313 3.17 27.75 -0.91
CA ALA A 313 3.75 26.90 0.13
C ALA A 313 4.07 25.52 -0.44
N GLY A 314 5.35 25.11 -0.44
CA GLY A 314 5.84 23.88 -1.08
C GLY A 314 5.88 24.03 -2.60
N CYS A 315 6.67 25.00 -3.09
CA CYS A 315 6.61 25.44 -4.48
C CYS A 315 7.30 24.49 -5.48
N GLY A 316 8.16 23.59 -5.01
CA GLY A 316 8.95 22.70 -5.87
C GLY A 316 9.71 23.50 -6.95
N SER A 317 9.70 23.00 -8.19
CA SER A 317 10.35 23.67 -9.33
C SER A 317 9.53 24.80 -9.96
N GLY A 318 8.27 25.01 -9.57
CA GLY A 318 7.40 26.08 -10.04
C GLY A 318 7.09 26.07 -11.54
N GLN A 319 7.13 24.93 -12.22
CA GLN A 319 6.86 24.85 -13.68
C GLN A 319 5.47 25.32 -14.10
N VAL A 320 4.53 25.38 -13.16
CA VAL A 320 3.14 25.79 -13.41
C VAL A 320 2.88 27.26 -13.10
N ASP A 321 3.79 27.94 -12.39
CA ASP A 321 3.64 29.33 -11.93
C ASP A 321 4.13 30.36 -12.94
N GLU A 322 4.75 29.94 -14.05
CA GLU A 322 5.44 30.83 -14.99
C GLU A 322 4.57 32.04 -15.43
N GLN A 323 3.29 31.80 -15.71
CA GLN A 323 2.38 32.90 -16.08
C GLN A 323 1.89 33.68 -14.86
N LEU A 324 1.51 32.96 -13.80
CA LEU A 324 1.02 33.56 -12.56
C LEU A 324 2.05 34.50 -11.93
N SER A 325 3.35 34.15 -11.99
CA SER A 325 4.42 35.02 -11.46
C SER A 325 4.60 36.36 -12.17
N ARG A 326 3.99 36.51 -13.34
CA ARG A 326 3.94 37.80 -14.09
C ARG A 326 2.73 38.67 -13.74
N GLU A 327 1.67 38.03 -13.26
CA GLU A 327 0.38 38.67 -13.00
C GLU A 327 0.11 38.85 -11.50
N MET A 328 0.72 38.01 -10.66
CA MET A 328 0.58 38.02 -9.20
C MET A 328 1.95 38.23 -8.54
N ARG A 329 1.94 38.75 -7.33
CA ARG A 329 3.17 38.90 -6.50
C ARG A 329 3.39 37.64 -5.67
N ILE A 330 4.13 36.67 -6.23
CA ILE A 330 4.29 35.38 -5.62
C ILE A 330 5.55 35.35 -4.74
N THR A 331 5.36 34.98 -3.46
CA THR A 331 6.43 34.53 -2.58
C THR A 331 6.38 33.00 -2.50
N ALA A 332 7.43 32.36 -2.99
CA ALA A 332 7.54 30.90 -3.04
C ALA A 332 8.40 30.37 -1.89
N VAL A 333 7.96 29.30 -1.22
CA VAL A 333 8.67 28.67 -0.11
C VAL A 333 8.79 27.17 -0.37
N ASP A 334 9.98 26.61 -0.16
CA ASP A 334 10.23 25.17 -0.21
C ASP A 334 11.39 24.81 0.74
N ILE A 335 11.39 23.56 1.21
CA ILE A 335 12.45 23.03 2.11
C ILE A 335 13.69 22.61 1.33
N SER A 336 13.60 22.40 -0.01
CA SER A 336 14.68 21.91 -0.86
C SER A 336 15.40 23.02 -1.60
N PRO A 337 16.68 23.32 -1.31
CA PRO A 337 17.48 24.28 -2.07
C PRO A 337 17.55 23.99 -3.57
N PRO A 338 17.72 22.73 -4.06
CA PRO A 338 17.67 22.42 -5.50
C PRO A 338 16.32 22.73 -6.16
N ALA A 339 15.20 22.55 -5.43
CA ALA A 339 13.87 22.93 -5.91
C ALA A 339 13.79 24.45 -6.09
N LEU A 340 14.24 25.23 -5.12
CA LEU A 340 14.24 26.69 -5.14
C LEU A 340 15.12 27.26 -6.25
N GLU A 341 16.26 26.64 -6.53
CA GLU A 341 17.11 27.03 -7.65
C GLU A 341 16.38 26.82 -8.99
N SER A 342 15.67 25.69 -9.12
CA SER A 342 14.84 25.40 -10.29
C SER A 342 13.67 26.38 -10.38
N TYR A 343 13.04 26.74 -9.26
CA TYR A 343 11.96 27.71 -9.19
C TYR A 343 12.39 29.08 -9.69
N ARG A 344 13.54 29.60 -9.24
CA ARG A 344 14.07 30.91 -9.68
C ARG A 344 14.31 30.94 -11.18
N ARG A 345 14.82 29.85 -11.76
CA ARG A 345 15.04 29.74 -13.22
C ARG A 345 13.72 29.76 -13.99
N ASN A 346 12.69 29.10 -13.48
CA ASN A 346 11.40 28.96 -14.15
C ASN A 346 10.51 30.21 -13.95
N ASN A 347 10.69 30.97 -12.86
CA ASN A 347 9.84 32.07 -12.45
C ASN A 347 10.65 33.33 -12.10
N PRO A 348 11.33 33.96 -13.06
CA PRO A 348 12.14 35.15 -12.80
C PRO A 348 11.30 36.38 -12.33
N GLY A 349 9.97 36.34 -12.51
CA GLY A 349 9.04 37.36 -12.06
C GLY A 349 8.53 37.19 -10.62
N ALA A 350 8.92 36.13 -9.90
CA ALA A 350 8.49 35.94 -8.53
C ALA A 350 9.00 37.05 -7.58
N GLU A 351 8.14 37.53 -6.67
CA GLU A 351 8.48 38.58 -5.71
C GLU A 351 9.61 38.15 -4.77
N ALA A 352 9.54 36.91 -4.27
CA ALA A 352 10.57 36.31 -3.42
C ALA A 352 10.58 34.79 -3.54
N VAL A 353 11.78 34.17 -3.33
CA VAL A 353 11.95 32.71 -3.27
C VAL A 353 12.77 32.41 -2.01
N ARG A 354 12.15 31.74 -1.04
CA ARG A 354 12.69 31.57 0.30
C ARG A 354 12.81 30.08 0.65
N HIS A 355 13.89 29.74 1.34
CA HIS A 355 14.05 28.43 1.98
C HIS A 355 13.25 28.42 3.29
N GLY A 356 12.44 27.38 3.51
CA GLY A 356 11.64 27.24 4.73
C GLY A 356 10.80 25.97 4.75
N ASP A 357 10.45 25.56 5.96
CA ASP A 357 9.53 24.44 6.20
C ASP A 357 8.09 24.96 6.22
N ILE A 358 7.20 24.32 5.45
CA ILE A 358 5.78 24.69 5.40
C ILE A 358 5.01 24.34 6.68
N LEU A 359 5.57 23.46 7.53
CA LEU A 359 5.05 23.17 8.86
C LEU A 359 5.30 24.34 9.84
N HIS A 360 6.32 25.16 9.57
CA HIS A 360 6.77 26.29 10.37
C HIS A 360 7.24 27.40 9.43
N LEU A 361 6.32 28.26 8.97
CA LEU A 361 6.63 29.36 8.05
C LEU A 361 7.32 30.54 8.78
N ASP A 362 8.41 30.20 9.49
CA ASP A 362 9.20 31.18 10.23
C ASP A 362 9.77 32.25 9.30
N GLY A 363 9.82 33.48 9.79
CA GLY A 363 10.30 34.61 9.00
C GLY A 363 9.29 35.19 7.98
N LEU A 364 8.06 34.61 7.86
CA LEU A 364 6.97 35.25 7.16
C LEU A 364 6.04 35.96 8.14
N PRO A 365 5.84 37.30 7.99
CA PRO A 365 4.98 38.07 8.87
C PRO A 365 3.53 37.60 8.83
N PRO A 366 2.78 37.66 9.93
CA PRO A 366 1.35 37.37 9.92
C PRO A 366 0.59 38.38 9.03
N SER A 367 -0.50 37.94 8.46
CA SER A 367 -1.43 38.78 7.66
C SER A 367 -0.77 39.59 6.54
N SER A 368 0.27 39.01 5.90
CA SER A 368 1.07 39.72 4.87
C SER A 368 0.66 39.34 3.43
N PHE A 369 -0.14 38.30 3.24
CA PHE A 369 -0.58 37.80 1.95
C PHE A 369 -2.10 37.94 1.77
N ASP A 370 -2.56 38.24 0.56
CA ASP A 370 -3.99 38.25 0.21
C ASP A 370 -4.53 36.81 0.12
N GLY A 371 -3.66 35.86 -0.16
CA GLY A 371 -3.96 34.43 -0.13
C GLY A 371 -2.74 33.55 -0.17
N ALA A 372 -2.98 32.25 -0.04
CA ALA A 372 -1.92 31.24 -0.18
C ALA A 372 -2.44 30.04 -0.99
N TYR A 373 -1.53 29.34 -1.66
CA TYR A 373 -1.87 28.10 -2.34
C TYR A 373 -0.79 27.05 -2.16
N ASN A 374 -1.22 25.79 -2.26
CA ASN A 374 -0.36 24.62 -2.22
C ASN A 374 -0.77 23.65 -3.33
N LEU A 375 0.20 23.05 -4.01
CA LEU A 375 -0.05 22.21 -5.16
C LEU A 375 0.85 20.99 -5.15
N GLY A 376 0.23 19.82 -4.90
CA GLY A 376 0.93 18.54 -4.99
C GLY A 376 1.95 18.30 -3.86
N VAL A 377 1.64 18.74 -2.64
CA VAL A 377 2.52 18.59 -1.48
C VAL A 377 1.79 18.04 -0.26
N VAL A 378 0.56 18.47 0.03
CA VAL A 378 -0.17 18.08 1.25
C VAL A 378 -0.42 16.57 1.33
N GLU A 379 -0.47 15.86 0.23
CA GLU A 379 -0.64 14.41 0.15
C GLU A 379 0.52 13.60 0.77
N HIS A 380 1.66 14.25 1.01
CA HIS A 380 2.83 13.63 1.62
C HIS A 380 2.87 13.76 3.15
N PHE A 381 1.86 14.38 3.75
CA PHE A 381 1.78 14.66 5.17
C PHE A 381 0.63 13.92 5.84
N SER A 382 0.74 13.67 7.16
CA SER A 382 -0.37 13.14 7.95
C SER A 382 -1.50 14.18 8.05
N ARG A 383 -2.71 13.74 8.43
CA ARG A 383 -3.85 14.65 8.59
C ARG A 383 -3.58 15.78 9.59
N GLU A 384 -2.94 15.47 10.71
CA GLU A 384 -2.56 16.44 11.74
C GLU A 384 -1.58 17.47 11.20
N GLN A 385 -0.60 17.02 10.43
CA GLN A 385 0.38 17.89 9.78
C GLN A 385 -0.26 18.76 8.70
N ILE A 386 -1.22 18.23 7.93
CA ILE A 386 -1.98 19.04 6.97
C ILE A 386 -2.72 20.17 7.68
N VAL A 387 -3.38 19.88 8.80
CA VAL A 387 -4.03 20.93 9.62
C VAL A 387 -3.01 21.96 10.11
N GLN A 388 -1.81 21.53 10.51
CA GLN A 388 -0.74 22.44 10.93
C GLN A 388 -0.24 23.32 9.77
N ILE A 389 0.00 22.74 8.59
CA ILE A 389 0.38 23.47 7.36
C ILE A 389 -0.68 24.54 7.05
N LEU A 390 -1.95 24.17 7.07
CA LEU A 390 -3.03 25.11 6.77
C LEU A 390 -3.15 26.21 7.84
N ARG A 391 -2.87 25.94 9.12
CA ARG A 391 -2.80 26.95 10.19
C ARG A 391 -1.66 27.93 9.95
N GLU A 392 -0.46 27.45 9.58
CA GLU A 392 0.68 28.30 9.25
C GLU A 392 0.43 29.15 8.01
N MET A 393 -0.15 28.58 6.94
CA MET A 393 -0.64 29.35 5.80
C MET A 393 -1.66 30.40 6.26
N GLY A 394 -2.61 30.03 7.11
CA GLY A 394 -3.62 30.91 7.67
C GLY A 394 -3.03 32.05 8.49
N ARG A 395 -1.98 31.82 9.27
CA ARG A 395 -1.28 32.85 10.02
C ARG A 395 -0.73 33.96 9.11
N THR A 396 -0.20 33.56 7.95
CA THR A 396 0.41 34.51 6.98
C THR A 396 -0.63 35.23 6.10
N VAL A 397 -1.81 34.66 5.93
CA VAL A 397 -2.91 35.22 5.13
C VAL A 397 -3.70 36.25 5.94
N LYS A 398 -4.10 37.34 5.31
CA LYS A 398 -4.95 38.43 5.87
C LYS A 398 -6.31 37.87 6.34
N PRO A 399 -6.99 38.51 7.32
CA PRO A 399 -8.38 38.19 7.63
C PRO A 399 -9.25 38.29 6.36
N GLY A 400 -10.15 37.35 6.14
CA GLY A 400 -10.96 37.24 4.92
C GLY A 400 -10.21 36.77 3.67
N GLY A 401 -8.89 36.62 3.73
CA GLY A 401 -8.10 36.09 2.64
C GLY A 401 -8.34 34.57 2.46
N LYS A 402 -7.91 34.03 1.33
CA LYS A 402 -8.25 32.65 0.94
C LYS A 402 -7.03 31.76 0.80
N ILE A 403 -7.25 30.46 1.04
CA ILE A 403 -6.30 29.42 0.65
C ILE A 403 -6.88 28.58 -0.48
N VAL A 404 -6.02 28.14 -1.41
CA VAL A 404 -6.37 27.25 -2.53
C VAL A 404 -5.46 26.03 -2.47
N ILE A 405 -6.01 24.86 -2.22
CA ILE A 405 -5.28 23.60 -2.03
C ILE A 405 -5.63 22.65 -3.16
N PHE A 406 -4.63 22.22 -3.90
CA PHE A 406 -4.73 21.18 -4.92
C PHE A 406 -4.34 19.86 -4.28
N TRP A 407 -5.35 19.05 -3.93
CA TRP A 407 -5.18 17.83 -3.17
C TRP A 407 -5.58 16.63 -4.03
N PRO A 408 -4.69 15.67 -4.31
CA PRO A 408 -5.04 14.50 -5.08
C PRO A 408 -6.22 13.75 -4.45
N HIS A 409 -7.25 13.51 -5.24
CA HIS A 409 -8.37 12.72 -4.81
C HIS A 409 -8.07 11.24 -5.02
N ARG A 410 -8.59 10.34 -4.17
CA ARG A 410 -8.39 8.88 -4.30
C ARG A 410 -8.78 8.33 -5.69
N TRP A 411 -9.67 9.02 -6.39
CA TRP A 411 -10.15 8.71 -7.74
C TRP A 411 -9.46 9.52 -8.84
N ALA A 412 -8.40 10.23 -8.51
CA ALA A 412 -7.74 11.07 -9.49
C ALA A 412 -7.14 10.21 -10.63
N THR A 413 -7.32 10.66 -11.86
CA THR A 413 -6.73 10.02 -13.05
C THR A 413 -5.21 10.00 -12.97
N SER A 414 -4.57 11.01 -12.34
CA SER A 414 -3.14 11.06 -12.06
C SER A 414 -2.68 9.90 -11.18
N VAL A 415 -3.42 9.60 -10.12
CA VAL A 415 -3.15 8.48 -9.20
C VAL A 415 -3.28 7.15 -9.95
N LEU A 416 -4.30 7.01 -10.79
CA LEU A 416 -4.51 5.80 -11.60
C LEU A 416 -3.40 5.62 -12.65
N VAL A 417 -3.09 6.69 -13.41
CA VAL A 417 -2.05 6.66 -14.45
C VAL A 417 -0.67 6.38 -13.84
N LEU A 418 -0.30 7.02 -12.73
CA LEU A 418 0.97 6.74 -12.03
C LEU A 418 1.05 5.29 -11.57
N LYS A 419 -0.03 4.71 -11.06
CA LYS A 419 -0.08 3.29 -10.68
C LYS A 419 0.11 2.37 -11.89
N ILE A 420 -0.52 2.67 -13.02
CA ILE A 420 -0.35 1.91 -14.28
C ILE A 420 1.10 2.04 -14.78
N VAL A 421 1.65 3.25 -14.82
CA VAL A 421 3.03 3.50 -15.28
C VAL A 421 4.04 2.82 -14.37
N HIS A 422 3.90 2.91 -13.04
CA HIS A 422 4.77 2.18 -12.12
C HIS A 422 4.67 0.67 -12.31
N GLY A 423 3.46 0.14 -12.47
CA GLY A 423 3.25 -1.29 -12.76
C GLY A 423 3.92 -1.74 -14.06
N ILE A 424 3.85 -0.94 -15.12
CA ILE A 424 4.52 -1.23 -16.40
C ILE A 424 6.05 -1.11 -16.26
N LEU A 425 6.55 -0.09 -15.59
CA LEU A 425 7.99 0.12 -15.40
C LEU A 425 8.61 -0.99 -14.53
N ASP A 426 7.92 -1.40 -13.47
CA ASP A 426 8.34 -2.51 -12.62
C ASP A 426 8.30 -3.84 -13.39
N PHE A 427 7.33 -3.99 -14.29
CA PHE A 427 7.23 -5.15 -15.18
C PHE A 427 8.38 -5.20 -16.19
N VAL A 428 8.69 -4.08 -16.86
CA VAL A 428 9.72 -3.99 -17.92
C VAL A 428 11.15 -4.07 -17.34
N ARG A 429 11.39 -3.50 -16.15
CA ARG A 429 12.73 -3.46 -15.55
C ARG A 429 13.19 -4.77 -14.91
N GLY A 430 12.25 -5.68 -14.60
CA GLY A 430 12.58 -6.93 -13.91
C GLY A 430 13.12 -6.69 -12.49
N LYS A 431 12.64 -7.42 -11.54
CA LYS A 431 12.59 -7.25 -10.08
C LYS A 431 13.91 -7.22 -9.28
N ASN A 432 15.07 -7.02 -9.88
CA ASN A 432 16.35 -6.89 -9.15
C ASN A 432 16.83 -5.44 -9.01
N VAL A 433 16.02 -4.47 -9.43
CA VAL A 433 16.30 -3.05 -9.25
C VAL A 433 15.30 -2.50 -8.25
N ARG A 434 15.76 -1.75 -7.23
CA ARG A 434 14.86 -1.03 -6.32
C ARG A 434 13.73 -0.38 -7.12
N PRO A 435 12.46 -0.49 -6.70
CA PRO A 435 11.34 0.10 -7.43
C PRO A 435 11.66 1.56 -7.73
N LEU A 436 11.62 1.93 -9.00
CA LEU A 436 11.81 3.31 -9.40
C LEU A 436 10.56 4.07 -9.01
N ARG A 437 10.52 4.59 -7.80
CA ARG A 437 9.47 5.52 -7.40
C ARG A 437 9.71 6.83 -8.14
N LEU A 438 8.90 7.09 -9.14
CA LEU A 438 8.95 8.32 -9.93
C LEU A 438 8.42 9.52 -9.14
N HIS A 439 7.68 9.24 -8.08
CA HIS A 439 7.06 10.22 -7.18
C HIS A 439 7.16 9.73 -5.72
N PRO A 440 7.33 10.63 -4.73
CA PRO A 440 7.23 10.27 -3.32
C PRO A 440 5.88 9.62 -2.98
N PRO A 441 5.80 8.76 -1.94
CA PRO A 441 4.55 8.11 -1.57
C PRO A 441 3.49 9.15 -1.15
N GLU A 442 2.30 9.02 -1.72
CA GLU A 442 1.11 9.78 -1.31
C GLU A 442 0.51 9.09 -0.08
N ILE A 443 0.52 9.77 1.08
CA ILE A 443 0.08 9.22 2.36
C ILE A 443 -1.38 9.58 2.62
N SER A 444 -1.78 10.79 2.25
CA SER A 444 -3.09 11.38 2.54
C SER A 444 -3.79 11.79 1.27
N LEU A 445 -4.54 10.89 0.66
CA LEU A 445 -5.42 11.20 -0.46
C LEU A 445 -6.77 11.73 0.06
N LEU A 446 -7.32 12.73 -0.61
CA LEU A 446 -8.64 13.25 -0.29
C LEU A 446 -9.72 12.26 -0.72
N GLU A 447 -10.67 11.96 0.18
CA GLU A 447 -11.72 10.97 -0.05
C GLU A 447 -13.09 11.58 -0.32
N SER A 448 -13.37 12.75 0.28
CA SER A 448 -14.68 13.39 0.20
C SER A 448 -14.62 14.89 0.47
N ARG A 449 -15.73 15.58 0.09
CA ARG A 449 -15.95 16.99 0.43
C ARG A 449 -16.03 17.22 1.96
N ASP A 450 -16.60 16.28 2.70
CA ASP A 450 -16.76 16.43 4.15
C ASP A 450 -15.42 16.27 4.87
N GLN A 451 -14.53 15.42 4.38
CA GLN A 451 -13.15 15.36 4.85
C GLN A 451 -12.42 16.68 4.59
N ALA A 452 -12.52 17.24 3.37
CA ALA A 452 -11.94 18.53 3.04
C ALA A 452 -12.46 19.62 3.99
N ARG A 453 -13.79 19.67 4.19
CA ARG A 453 -14.43 20.62 5.11
C ARG A 453 -13.88 20.47 6.54
N SER A 454 -13.85 19.25 7.06
CA SER A 454 -13.34 18.98 8.41
C SER A 454 -11.91 19.47 8.62
N VAL A 455 -11.03 19.25 7.63
CA VAL A 455 -9.61 19.64 7.72
C VAL A 455 -9.45 21.17 7.66
N VAL A 456 -10.12 21.87 6.72
CA VAL A 456 -10.00 23.34 6.60
C VAL A 456 -10.65 24.05 7.79
N GLU A 457 -11.76 23.52 8.34
CA GLU A 457 -12.41 24.08 9.53
C GLU A 457 -11.58 23.93 10.79
N GLN A 458 -10.90 22.80 10.97
CA GLN A 458 -9.92 22.57 12.06
C GLN A 458 -8.71 23.52 11.97
N ALA A 459 -8.39 23.97 10.75
CA ALA A 459 -7.31 24.94 10.52
C ALA A 459 -7.77 26.42 10.63
N GLY A 460 -9.02 26.69 10.94
CA GLY A 460 -9.55 28.06 11.12
C GLY A 460 -10.12 28.71 9.87
N PHE A 461 -10.48 27.94 8.85
CA PHE A 461 -11.10 28.41 7.63
C PHE A 461 -12.54 27.96 7.49
N ASN A 462 -13.34 28.67 6.70
CA ASN A 462 -14.61 28.21 6.19
C ASN A 462 -14.43 27.64 4.79
N LEU A 463 -14.94 26.45 4.51
CA LEU A 463 -14.93 25.88 3.16
C LEU A 463 -15.81 26.72 2.22
N VAL A 464 -15.21 27.37 1.25
CA VAL A 464 -15.89 28.20 0.24
C VAL A 464 -16.23 27.41 -1.01
N GLU A 465 -15.27 26.60 -1.48
CA GLU A 465 -15.45 25.85 -2.71
C GLU A 465 -14.74 24.49 -2.60
N TYR A 466 -15.38 23.48 -3.20
CA TYR A 466 -14.80 22.16 -3.43
C TYR A 466 -15.11 21.77 -4.87
N SER A 467 -14.09 21.49 -5.66
CA SER A 467 -14.22 21.08 -7.06
C SER A 467 -13.44 19.78 -7.28
N PHE A 468 -14.11 18.77 -7.80
CA PHE A 468 -13.51 17.54 -8.32
C PHE A 468 -14.40 17.00 -9.43
N GLY A 469 -13.93 16.98 -10.67
CA GLY A 469 -14.79 16.56 -11.79
C GLY A 469 -14.13 16.64 -13.16
N ILE A 470 -14.95 16.60 -14.21
CA ILE A 470 -14.50 16.59 -15.62
C ILE A 470 -13.71 17.83 -15.99
N ARG A 471 -14.05 18.99 -15.42
CA ARG A 471 -13.30 20.26 -15.67
C ARG A 471 -11.86 20.18 -15.22
N ASP A 472 -11.60 19.44 -14.15
CA ASP A 472 -10.28 19.21 -13.58
C ASP A 472 -9.62 17.95 -14.17
N LEU A 473 -10.21 17.38 -15.25
CA LEU A 473 -9.81 16.09 -15.84
C LEU A 473 -9.68 14.98 -14.79
N LEU A 474 -10.41 15.11 -13.67
CA LEU A 474 -10.31 14.21 -12.52
C LEU A 474 -8.86 14.06 -11.99
N VAL A 475 -8.06 15.12 -12.04
CA VAL A 475 -6.64 15.09 -11.69
C VAL A 475 -6.43 15.34 -10.20
N GLN A 476 -7.03 16.40 -9.67
CA GLN A 476 -6.90 16.78 -8.26
C GLN A 476 -8.22 17.44 -7.82
N ALA A 477 -8.58 17.24 -6.57
CA ALA A 477 -9.62 18.06 -5.97
C ALA A 477 -9.03 19.43 -5.61
N VAL A 478 -9.80 20.49 -5.88
CA VAL A 478 -9.45 21.83 -5.47
C VAL A 478 -10.32 22.23 -4.30
N VAL A 479 -9.68 22.59 -3.20
CA VAL A 479 -10.32 22.99 -1.95
C VAL A 479 -9.99 24.45 -1.68
N VAL A 480 -11.01 25.30 -1.59
CA VAL A 480 -10.85 26.72 -1.29
C VAL A 480 -11.43 27.02 0.09
N GLY A 481 -10.58 27.52 0.97
CA GLY A 481 -10.95 27.98 2.31
C GLY A 481 -10.84 29.52 2.43
N CYS A 482 -11.78 30.15 3.12
CA CYS A 482 -11.71 31.57 3.50
C CYS A 482 -11.36 31.66 4.99
N LYS A 483 -10.34 32.44 5.33
CA LYS A 483 -9.93 32.67 6.72
C LYS A 483 -11.07 33.36 7.49
N LYS A 484 -11.41 32.80 8.66
CA LYS A 484 -12.38 33.35 9.59
C LYS A 484 -11.98 34.73 10.11
#